data_149a7a9b43292ec6e5d3d8ec74a94c55
#
_entry.id   149a7a9b43292ec6e5d3d8ec74a94c55
#
_cell.length_a   1.000
_cell.length_b   1.000
_cell.length_c   1.000
_cell.angle_alpha   90.00
_cell.angle_beta   90.00
_cell.angle_gamma   90.00
#
_symmetry.space_group_name_H-M   'P 1'
#
loop_
_entity.id
_entity.type
_entity.pdbx_description
1 polymer ?
#
loop_
_entity_poly.entity_id
_entity_poly.type
_entity_poly.pdbx_seq_one_letter_code
_entity_poly.pdbx_strand_id
1 'polypeptide(L)'
;PQAREQHLSQIDDEIAYRRFALRRGLCPRCGGKLGALANHCPHQGGPLGEGSIENGLLRCPWHGYDYDPITGTPPGHFSDAPQAFTVVEDDGQSWVALPDLVERARSVSDAMVETLLAWGIDTVFGMVGHSNLGFAEAIRRAEARGQLRYIGIRHEGAASFAASAYGKLTGRPAVCFAIAGPGSTNMLTGLYDARLDGAPVLAISGQVPSNVQGKGAFQDLDLSRVFADVALSTVTVQAHSDHGELAAEAVKHAVDGR
;
A
#
# COMPACT_ATOMS: atom_id res chain seq x y z
N PRO A 1 18.81 13.64 19.54
CA PRO A 1 18.42 12.51 18.67
C PRO A 1 19.31 12.59 17.44
N GLN A 2 20.23 11.63 17.30
CA GLN A 2 21.10 11.53 16.13
C GLN A 2 20.26 10.90 15.02
N ALA A 3 20.16 11.60 13.88
CA ALA A 3 19.56 11.04 12.68
C ALA A 3 20.23 9.69 12.36
N ARG A 4 19.44 8.66 12.05
CA ARG A 4 19.99 7.37 11.63
C ARG A 4 20.56 7.53 10.24
N GLU A 5 21.89 7.46 10.14
CA GLU A 5 22.57 7.39 8.86
C GLU A 5 22.56 5.95 8.36
N GLN A 6 22.11 5.73 7.13
CA GLN A 6 22.16 4.43 6.47
C GLN A 6 23.14 4.48 5.29
N HIS A 7 23.98 3.46 5.18
CA HIS A 7 24.87 3.33 4.03
C HIS A 7 24.05 3.07 2.77
N LEU A 8 24.43 3.70 1.66
CA LEU A 8 23.65 3.68 0.41
C LEU A 8 23.41 2.29 -0.18
N SER A 9 24.23 1.29 0.17
CA SER A 9 24.02 -0.11 -0.23
C SER A 9 22.92 -0.82 0.57
N GLN A 10 22.35 -0.19 1.60
CA GLN A 10 21.35 -0.75 2.51
C GLN A 10 20.00 0.01 2.43
N ILE A 11 19.85 0.89 1.44
CA ILE A 11 18.63 1.69 1.29
C ILE A 11 17.61 0.88 0.53
N ASP A 12 16.44 0.69 1.15
CA ASP A 12 15.26 0.04 0.57
C ASP A 12 14.70 0.78 -0.65
N ASP A 13 13.83 0.10 -1.41
CA ASP A 13 13.17 0.58 -2.64
C ASP A 13 12.39 1.90 -2.51
N GLU A 14 12.21 2.43 -1.30
CA GLU A 14 11.50 3.68 -1.03
C GLU A 14 12.32 4.94 -1.36
N ILE A 15 13.64 4.82 -1.51
CA ILE A 15 14.53 5.94 -1.79
C ILE A 15 15.22 5.73 -3.12
N ALA A 16 14.92 6.56 -4.10
CA ALA A 16 15.64 6.58 -5.36
C ALA A 16 17.03 7.16 -5.15
N TYR A 17 18.02 6.27 -5.02
CA TYR A 17 19.41 6.67 -5.06
C TYR A 17 19.97 6.46 -6.47
N ARG A 18 20.43 7.53 -7.07
CA ARG A 18 21.27 7.47 -8.25
C ARG A 18 22.55 8.23 -8.00
N ARG A 19 23.69 7.53 -8.16
CA ARG A 19 25.02 8.12 -8.20
C ARG A 19 25.17 8.91 -9.50
N PHE A 20 24.68 10.16 -9.53
CA PHE A 20 24.89 11.04 -10.68
C PHE A 20 26.38 11.35 -10.89
N ALA A 21 27.23 11.15 -9.86
CA ALA A 21 28.69 11.31 -9.91
C ALA A 21 29.45 10.23 -10.68
N LEU A 22 28.85 9.07 -11.01
CA LEU A 22 29.53 8.02 -11.79
C LEU A 22 29.84 8.46 -13.23
N ARG A 23 29.30 9.57 -13.68
CA ARG A 23 29.69 10.22 -14.92
C ARG A 23 30.13 11.66 -14.63
N ARG A 24 31.24 11.79 -13.92
CA ARG A 24 31.93 13.08 -13.80
C ARG A 24 32.03 13.72 -15.19
N GLY A 25 31.37 14.84 -15.41
CA GLY A 25 31.41 15.59 -16.66
C GLY A 25 30.11 15.65 -17.46
N LEU A 26 29.08 14.87 -17.14
CA LEU A 26 27.84 14.81 -17.96
C LEU A 26 26.61 15.52 -17.34
N CYS A 27 26.66 15.95 -16.09
CA CYS A 27 25.62 16.81 -15.52
C CYS A 27 26.18 18.19 -15.17
N PRO A 28 26.02 19.21 -16.01
CA PRO A 28 26.49 20.56 -15.73
C PRO A 28 25.80 21.21 -14.53
N ARG A 29 24.60 20.75 -14.14
CA ARG A 29 23.81 21.36 -13.05
C ARG A 29 24.19 20.83 -11.67
N CYS A 30 24.49 19.55 -11.52
CA CYS A 30 24.79 18.99 -10.19
C CYS A 30 26.26 19.09 -9.79
N GLY A 31 27.16 19.53 -10.71
CA GLY A 31 28.60 19.72 -10.39
C GLY A 31 29.28 18.47 -9.80
N GLY A 32 28.77 17.28 -10.08
CA GLY A 32 29.27 16.01 -9.51
C GLY A 32 28.74 15.69 -8.11
N LYS A 33 27.79 16.45 -7.58
CA LYS A 33 27.15 16.15 -6.28
C LYS A 33 26.23 14.95 -6.38
N LEU A 34 26.09 14.28 -5.26
CA LEU A 34 25.09 13.20 -5.08
C LEU A 34 23.77 13.77 -4.57
N GLY A 35 22.67 13.29 -5.11
CA GLY A 35 21.34 13.58 -4.61
C GLY A 35 20.60 12.30 -4.24
N ALA A 36 19.72 12.38 -3.27
CA ALA A 36 18.82 11.32 -2.87
C ALA A 36 17.40 11.86 -2.80
N LEU A 37 16.49 11.25 -3.54
CA LEU A 37 15.07 11.60 -3.56
C LEU A 37 14.24 10.37 -3.19
N ALA A 38 13.06 10.61 -2.58
CA ALA A 38 12.07 9.55 -2.39
C ALA A 38 11.73 8.90 -3.74
N ASN A 39 11.67 7.58 -3.78
CA ASN A 39 11.45 6.82 -5.02
C ASN A 39 10.02 6.90 -5.57
N HIS A 40 9.25 7.88 -5.14
CA HIS A 40 7.87 8.11 -5.53
C HIS A 40 7.71 9.43 -6.25
N CYS A 41 7.32 9.37 -7.52
CA CYS A 41 6.93 10.56 -8.28
C CYS A 41 5.60 11.11 -7.69
N PRO A 42 5.55 12.37 -7.24
CA PRO A 42 4.34 12.95 -6.64
C PRO A 42 3.12 12.93 -7.56
N HIS A 43 3.34 12.90 -8.88
CA HIS A 43 2.24 12.88 -9.85
C HIS A 43 1.36 11.61 -9.72
N GLN A 44 1.92 10.41 -9.85
CA GLN A 44 1.19 9.14 -9.77
C GLN A 44 2.03 7.98 -9.23
N GLY A 45 3.05 8.24 -8.41
CA GLY A 45 3.83 7.21 -7.75
C GLY A 45 4.87 6.49 -8.60
N GLY A 46 5.18 7.01 -9.79
CA GLY A 46 6.20 6.39 -10.67
C GLY A 46 7.56 6.24 -9.98
N PRO A 47 8.28 5.13 -10.21
CA PRO A 47 9.55 4.85 -9.54
C PRO A 47 10.68 5.73 -10.11
N LEU A 48 11.02 6.79 -9.40
CA LEU A 48 12.04 7.76 -9.84
C LEU A 48 13.43 7.13 -9.99
N GLY A 49 13.74 6.08 -9.22
CA GLY A 49 14.98 5.32 -9.33
C GLY A 49 15.19 4.63 -10.67
N GLU A 50 14.11 4.32 -11.39
CA GLU A 50 14.13 3.75 -12.75
C GLU A 50 14.14 4.82 -13.85
N GLY A 51 14.06 6.09 -13.48
CA GLY A 51 14.07 7.22 -14.39
C GLY A 51 15.42 7.47 -15.04
N SER A 52 15.47 8.41 -15.98
CA SER A 52 16.68 8.86 -16.68
C SER A 52 17.09 10.26 -16.26
N ILE A 53 18.38 10.60 -16.43
CA ILE A 53 18.82 11.98 -16.34
C ILE A 53 18.85 12.60 -17.74
N GLU A 54 18.00 13.60 -17.93
CA GLU A 54 17.89 14.31 -19.19
C GLU A 54 18.05 15.81 -18.94
N ASN A 55 18.97 16.45 -19.65
CA ASN A 55 19.31 17.88 -19.47
C ASN A 55 19.60 18.28 -18.01
N GLY A 56 20.16 17.37 -17.22
CA GLY A 56 20.47 17.59 -15.80
C GLY A 56 19.28 17.47 -14.84
N LEU A 57 18.14 16.99 -15.32
CA LEU A 57 16.95 16.71 -14.52
C LEU A 57 16.69 15.20 -14.46
N LEU A 58 16.16 14.74 -13.34
CA LEU A 58 15.68 13.36 -13.18
C LEU A 58 14.27 13.27 -13.78
N ARG A 59 14.12 12.46 -14.82
CA ARG A 59 12.84 12.23 -15.51
C ARG A 59 12.15 10.98 -15.00
N CYS A 60 10.89 11.14 -14.57
CA CYS A 60 10.03 10.03 -14.18
C CYS A 60 9.74 9.11 -15.40
N PRO A 61 9.92 7.78 -15.27
CA PRO A 61 9.75 6.86 -16.40
C PRO A 61 8.30 6.70 -16.87
N TRP A 62 7.31 7.05 -16.04
CA TRP A 62 5.90 6.85 -16.37
C TRP A 62 5.33 7.97 -17.26
N HIS A 63 5.52 9.24 -16.85
CA HIS A 63 4.86 10.36 -17.52
C HIS A 63 5.81 11.50 -17.90
N GLY A 64 7.13 11.31 -17.76
CA GLY A 64 8.11 12.31 -18.19
C GLY A 64 8.20 13.56 -17.31
N TYR A 65 7.68 13.51 -16.07
CA TYR A 65 7.87 14.61 -15.11
C TYR A 65 9.34 14.74 -14.72
N ASP A 66 9.84 15.96 -14.74
CA ASP A 66 11.23 16.29 -14.48
C ASP A 66 11.42 16.90 -13.09
N TYR A 67 12.51 16.53 -12.41
CA TYR A 67 12.86 17.02 -11.08
C TYR A 67 14.35 17.32 -11.00
N ASP A 68 14.69 18.35 -10.27
CA ASP A 68 16.10 18.57 -9.88
C ASP A 68 16.59 17.37 -9.05
N PRO A 69 17.68 16.70 -9.43
CA PRO A 69 18.11 15.46 -8.78
C PRO A 69 18.65 15.67 -7.35
N ILE A 70 18.91 16.90 -6.94
CA ILE A 70 19.42 17.22 -5.60
C ILE A 70 18.30 17.71 -4.68
N THR A 71 17.47 18.60 -5.18
CA THR A 71 16.45 19.27 -4.37
C THR A 71 15.05 18.69 -4.53
N GLY A 72 14.83 17.87 -5.57
CA GLY A 72 13.51 17.38 -5.95
C GLY A 72 12.64 18.45 -6.63
N THR A 73 13.09 19.68 -6.74
CA THR A 73 12.27 20.78 -7.28
C THR A 73 11.94 20.54 -8.75
N PRO A 74 10.67 20.56 -9.17
CA PRO A 74 10.31 20.45 -10.57
C PRO A 74 10.61 21.77 -11.31
N PRO A 75 10.94 21.72 -12.60
CA PRO A 75 11.09 22.94 -13.41
C PRO A 75 9.73 23.61 -13.66
N GLY A 76 9.73 24.94 -13.76
CA GLY A 76 8.52 25.70 -14.11
C GLY A 76 7.58 25.98 -12.92
N HIS A 77 6.28 25.88 -13.15
CA HIS A 77 5.25 26.29 -12.18
C HIS A 77 4.65 25.12 -11.39
N PHE A 78 5.22 23.93 -11.48
CA PHE A 78 4.75 22.76 -10.71
C PHE A 78 5.24 22.88 -9.26
N SER A 79 4.37 22.55 -8.32
CA SER A 79 4.67 22.65 -6.87
C SER A 79 5.02 21.29 -6.24
N ASP A 80 4.62 20.18 -6.87
CA ASP A 80 4.72 18.86 -6.29
C ASP A 80 6.12 18.29 -6.48
N ALA A 81 6.89 18.24 -5.40
CA ALA A 81 8.27 17.78 -5.37
C ALA A 81 8.40 16.47 -4.59
N PRO A 82 9.18 15.46 -5.06
CA PRO A 82 9.55 14.33 -4.23
C PRO A 82 10.41 14.82 -3.05
N GLN A 83 10.30 14.15 -1.92
CA GLN A 83 11.12 14.44 -0.76
C GLN A 83 12.60 14.27 -1.12
N ALA A 84 13.41 15.30 -0.83
CA ALA A 84 14.87 15.24 -0.95
C ALA A 84 15.50 14.93 0.42
N PHE A 85 16.59 14.15 0.39
CA PHE A 85 17.35 13.76 1.57
C PHE A 85 18.77 14.32 1.48
N THR A 86 19.35 14.67 2.61
CA THR A 86 20.74 15.10 2.70
C THR A 86 21.67 13.92 2.43
N VAL A 87 22.61 14.12 1.52
CA VAL A 87 23.68 13.14 1.26
C VAL A 87 24.98 13.67 1.87
N VAL A 88 25.65 12.82 2.65
CA VAL A 88 26.95 13.10 3.24
C VAL A 88 27.96 12.16 2.61
N GLU A 89 29.09 12.69 2.13
CA GLU A 89 30.20 11.87 1.64
C GLU A 89 31.33 11.92 2.68
N ASP A 90 31.72 10.77 3.18
CA ASP A 90 32.81 10.62 4.14
C ASP A 90 33.66 9.39 3.78
N ASP A 91 34.98 9.56 3.77
CA ASP A 91 35.99 8.51 3.49
C ASP A 91 35.67 7.64 2.25
N GLY A 92 35.18 8.28 1.18
CA GLY A 92 34.81 7.62 -0.08
C GLY A 92 33.51 6.82 -0.03
N GLN A 93 32.80 6.86 1.09
CA GLN A 93 31.45 6.31 1.26
C GLN A 93 30.41 7.43 1.22
N SER A 94 29.22 7.10 0.78
CA SER A 94 28.12 8.06 0.74
C SER A 94 26.98 7.56 1.64
N TRP A 95 26.46 8.47 2.44
CA TRP A 95 25.42 8.22 3.43
C TRP A 95 24.21 9.10 3.15
N VAL A 96 23.02 8.58 3.38
CA VAL A 96 21.78 9.37 3.35
C VAL A 96 21.33 9.62 4.77
N ALA A 97 21.20 10.89 5.14
CA ALA A 97 20.56 11.28 6.39
C ALA A 97 19.04 11.10 6.23
N LEU A 98 18.52 10.04 6.80
CA LEU A 98 17.06 9.87 6.89
C LEU A 98 16.54 10.78 8.00
N PRO A 99 15.42 11.49 7.78
CA PRO A 99 14.77 12.17 8.88
C PRO A 99 14.46 11.13 9.97
N ASP A 100 14.58 11.54 11.23
CA ASP A 100 14.09 10.72 12.33
C ASP A 100 12.72 10.22 11.91
N LEU A 101 12.53 8.89 11.95
CA LEU A 101 11.22 8.31 11.65
C LEU A 101 10.25 9.04 12.56
N VAL A 102 9.59 10.06 12.02
CA VAL A 102 8.41 10.63 12.68
C VAL A 102 7.53 9.41 12.88
N GLU A 103 7.29 9.05 14.14
CA GLU A 103 6.34 7.98 14.43
C GLU A 103 5.08 8.35 13.67
N ARG A 104 4.89 7.68 12.54
CA ARG A 104 3.76 7.95 11.68
C ARG A 104 2.52 7.70 12.51
N ALA A 105 1.62 8.66 12.56
CA ALA A 105 0.36 8.50 13.23
C ALA A 105 -0.30 7.18 12.77
N ARG A 106 -0.67 6.33 13.73
CA ARG A 106 -1.35 5.06 13.50
C ARG A 106 -2.61 5.31 12.66
N SER A 107 -2.69 4.71 11.50
CA SER A 107 -3.87 4.84 10.63
C SER A 107 -4.95 3.84 11.02
N VAL A 108 -6.16 4.07 10.54
CA VAL A 108 -7.28 3.11 10.62
C VAL A 108 -6.85 1.73 10.07
N SER A 109 -6.20 1.72 8.94
CA SER A 109 -5.72 0.47 8.31
C SER A 109 -4.69 -0.25 9.16
N ASP A 110 -3.82 0.47 9.88
CA ASP A 110 -2.88 -0.13 10.82
C ASP A 110 -3.63 -0.81 11.97
N ALA A 111 -4.62 -0.12 12.56
CA ALA A 111 -5.44 -0.67 13.64
C ALA A 111 -6.19 -1.93 13.19
N MET A 112 -6.78 -1.92 12.00
CA MET A 112 -7.45 -3.08 11.43
C MET A 112 -6.48 -4.26 11.26
N VAL A 113 -5.33 -4.07 10.61
CA VAL A 113 -4.35 -5.14 10.39
C VAL A 113 -3.80 -5.69 11.71
N GLU A 114 -3.50 -4.84 12.69
CA GLU A 114 -3.08 -5.26 14.03
C GLU A 114 -4.15 -6.13 14.71
N THR A 115 -5.42 -5.77 14.58
CA THR A 115 -6.53 -6.57 15.11
C THR A 115 -6.63 -7.93 14.39
N LEU A 116 -6.52 -7.95 13.06
CA LEU A 116 -6.49 -9.21 12.29
C LEU A 116 -5.36 -10.14 12.75
N LEU A 117 -4.16 -9.59 12.97
CA LEU A 117 -3.02 -10.34 13.48
C LEU A 117 -3.28 -10.88 14.90
N ALA A 118 -3.86 -10.07 15.78
CA ALA A 118 -4.22 -10.49 17.14
C ALA A 118 -5.24 -11.64 17.15
N TRP A 119 -6.11 -11.73 16.15
CA TRP A 119 -7.04 -12.85 15.93
C TRP A 119 -6.43 -14.04 15.16
N GLY A 120 -5.11 -14.02 14.94
CA GLY A 120 -4.38 -15.14 14.33
C GLY A 120 -4.51 -15.25 12.82
N ILE A 121 -4.93 -14.18 12.14
CA ILE A 121 -4.93 -14.13 10.68
C ILE A 121 -3.49 -13.91 10.21
N ASP A 122 -2.95 -14.89 9.51
CA ASP A 122 -1.57 -14.90 9.01
C ASP A 122 -1.48 -14.94 7.48
N THR A 123 -2.60 -14.99 6.79
CA THR A 123 -2.62 -15.07 5.33
C THR A 123 -3.74 -14.19 4.76
N VAL A 124 -3.35 -13.36 3.80
CA VAL A 124 -4.23 -12.39 3.13
C VAL A 124 -4.12 -12.55 1.62
N PHE A 125 -5.26 -12.69 0.95
CA PHE A 125 -5.35 -12.80 -0.51
C PHE A 125 -6.00 -11.55 -1.07
N GLY A 126 -5.48 -10.97 -2.15
CA GLY A 126 -6.18 -9.82 -2.68
C GLY A 126 -5.50 -9.14 -3.86
N MET A 127 -6.16 -8.10 -4.32
CA MET A 127 -5.65 -7.24 -5.38
C MET A 127 -5.65 -5.78 -4.93
N VAL A 128 -4.49 -5.15 -5.06
CA VAL A 128 -4.27 -3.75 -4.69
C VAL A 128 -4.85 -2.83 -5.77
N GLY A 129 -5.45 -1.74 -5.36
CA GLY A 129 -5.90 -0.68 -6.23
C GLY A 129 -6.27 0.58 -5.44
N HIS A 130 -6.74 1.60 -6.11
CA HIS A 130 -6.89 2.96 -5.56
C HIS A 130 -7.66 3.02 -4.23
N SER A 131 -8.76 2.29 -4.11
CA SER A 131 -9.66 2.38 -2.96
C SER A 131 -9.23 1.55 -1.74
N ASN A 132 -8.13 0.81 -1.83
CA ASN A 132 -7.62 -0.01 -0.72
C ASN A 132 -6.12 0.19 -0.44
N LEU A 133 -5.48 1.24 -0.98
CA LEU A 133 -4.05 1.50 -0.83
C LEU A 133 -3.59 1.57 0.63
N GLY A 134 -4.37 2.24 1.49
CA GLY A 134 -4.04 2.33 2.92
C GLY A 134 -4.00 0.96 3.61
N PHE A 135 -4.96 0.08 3.28
CA PHE A 135 -5.02 -1.28 3.81
C PHE A 135 -3.88 -2.15 3.24
N ALA A 136 -3.64 -2.07 1.94
CA ALA A 136 -2.53 -2.77 1.29
C ALA A 136 -1.17 -2.37 1.86
N GLU A 137 -0.96 -1.09 2.16
CA GLU A 137 0.28 -0.61 2.78
C GLU A 137 0.44 -1.10 4.23
N ALA A 138 -0.63 -1.18 5.00
CA ALA A 138 -0.59 -1.78 6.34
C ALA A 138 -0.25 -3.27 6.28
N ILE A 139 -0.80 -4.02 5.31
CA ILE A 139 -0.45 -5.43 5.02
C ILE A 139 1.02 -5.55 4.65
N ARG A 140 1.52 -4.73 3.71
CA ARG A 140 2.92 -4.75 3.29
C ARG A 140 3.87 -4.58 4.47
N ARG A 141 3.57 -3.66 5.39
CA ARG A 141 4.37 -3.45 6.60
C ARG A 141 4.34 -4.64 7.54
N ALA A 142 3.20 -5.26 7.73
CA ALA A 142 3.06 -6.47 8.55
C ALA A 142 3.84 -7.65 7.92
N GLU A 143 3.77 -7.81 6.60
CA GLU A 143 4.54 -8.82 5.86
C GLU A 143 6.05 -8.58 5.97
N ALA A 144 6.52 -7.35 5.81
CA ALA A 144 7.93 -6.99 5.99
C ALA A 144 8.45 -7.30 7.40
N ARG A 145 7.57 -7.34 8.41
CA ARG A 145 7.90 -7.78 9.78
C ARG A 145 7.74 -9.29 9.99
N GLY A 146 7.39 -10.05 8.95
CA GLY A 146 7.17 -11.49 9.04
C GLY A 146 5.91 -11.89 9.83
N GLN A 147 4.95 -10.98 10.02
CA GLN A 147 3.76 -11.20 10.83
C GLN A 147 2.61 -11.86 10.06
N LEU A 148 2.57 -11.67 8.74
CA LEU A 148 1.60 -12.29 7.84
C LEU A 148 2.24 -12.53 6.47
N ARG A 149 1.50 -13.23 5.61
CA ARG A 149 1.85 -13.45 4.20
C ARG A 149 0.77 -12.85 3.30
N TYR A 150 1.17 -11.97 2.39
CA TYR A 150 0.32 -11.46 1.34
C TYR A 150 0.46 -12.27 0.05
N ILE A 151 -0.66 -12.70 -0.50
CA ILE A 151 -0.72 -13.41 -1.77
C ILE A 151 -1.48 -12.54 -2.76
N GLY A 152 -0.72 -11.83 -3.60
CA GLY A 152 -1.25 -11.01 -4.68
C GLY A 152 -1.88 -11.89 -5.78
N ILE A 153 -3.06 -11.54 -6.20
CA ILE A 153 -3.80 -12.26 -7.24
C ILE A 153 -4.19 -11.32 -8.38
N ARG A 154 -4.59 -11.89 -9.51
CA ARG A 154 -4.93 -11.12 -10.72
C ARG A 154 -6.43 -11.04 -11.01
N HIS A 155 -7.25 -11.67 -10.18
CA HIS A 155 -8.72 -11.62 -10.27
C HIS A 155 -9.32 -11.86 -8.89
N GLU A 156 -10.17 -10.98 -8.42
CA GLU A 156 -10.66 -10.94 -7.04
C GLU A 156 -11.46 -12.19 -6.66
N GLY A 157 -12.13 -12.83 -7.62
CA GLY A 157 -12.77 -14.13 -7.41
C GLY A 157 -11.76 -15.20 -7.01
N ALA A 158 -10.54 -15.18 -7.55
CA ALA A 158 -9.50 -16.10 -7.11
C ALA A 158 -9.06 -15.84 -5.67
N ALA A 159 -9.11 -14.59 -5.18
CA ALA A 159 -8.84 -14.28 -3.78
C ALA A 159 -9.86 -14.92 -2.84
N SER A 160 -11.14 -14.76 -3.14
CA SER A 160 -12.21 -15.31 -2.32
C SER A 160 -12.22 -16.84 -2.34
N PHE A 161 -11.98 -17.48 -3.49
CA PHE A 161 -11.79 -18.94 -3.56
C PHE A 161 -10.56 -19.42 -2.80
N ALA A 162 -9.44 -18.70 -2.89
CA ALA A 162 -8.23 -19.05 -2.14
C ALA A 162 -8.44 -18.93 -0.63
N ALA A 163 -9.13 -17.87 -0.17
CA ALA A 163 -9.50 -17.69 1.23
C ALA A 163 -10.45 -18.80 1.70
N SER A 164 -11.45 -19.17 0.89
CA SER A 164 -12.36 -20.27 1.17
C SER A 164 -11.61 -21.60 1.30
N ALA A 165 -10.76 -21.93 0.33
CA ALA A 165 -9.94 -23.14 0.37
C ALA A 165 -9.00 -23.16 1.60
N TYR A 166 -8.38 -22.04 1.93
CA TYR A 166 -7.55 -21.89 3.12
C TYR A 166 -8.35 -22.21 4.39
N GLY A 167 -9.53 -21.58 4.54
CA GLY A 167 -10.42 -21.81 5.68
C GLY A 167 -10.87 -23.26 5.81
N LYS A 168 -11.27 -23.89 4.70
CA LYS A 168 -11.66 -25.31 4.65
C LYS A 168 -10.55 -26.24 5.07
N LEU A 169 -9.34 -26.02 4.57
CA LEU A 169 -8.20 -26.91 4.80
C LEU A 169 -7.56 -26.74 6.18
N THR A 170 -7.55 -25.52 6.71
CA THR A 170 -6.82 -25.21 7.95
C THR A 170 -7.74 -25.01 9.16
N GLY A 171 -9.03 -24.78 8.94
CA GLY A 171 -9.96 -24.34 9.97
C GLY A 171 -9.70 -22.91 10.51
N ARG A 172 -8.74 -22.19 9.92
CA ARG A 172 -8.33 -20.86 10.35
C ARG A 172 -8.95 -19.79 9.46
N PRO A 173 -9.29 -18.60 10.02
CA PRO A 173 -9.82 -17.53 9.21
C PRO A 173 -8.75 -16.97 8.25
N ALA A 174 -9.18 -16.64 7.05
CA ALA A 174 -8.38 -15.95 6.06
C ALA A 174 -9.07 -14.66 5.60
N VAL A 175 -8.28 -13.70 5.13
CA VAL A 175 -8.79 -12.46 4.55
C VAL A 175 -8.69 -12.51 3.03
N CYS A 176 -9.76 -12.10 2.34
CA CYS A 176 -9.68 -11.67 0.95
C CYS A 176 -10.03 -10.19 0.84
N PHE A 177 -9.35 -9.44 -0.04
CA PHE A 177 -9.66 -8.03 -0.22
C PHE A 177 -9.62 -7.60 -1.69
N ALA A 178 -10.43 -6.59 -2.01
CA ALA A 178 -10.61 -6.06 -3.34
C ALA A 178 -10.83 -4.53 -3.34
N ILE A 179 -10.76 -3.93 -4.52
CA ILE A 179 -11.14 -2.54 -4.74
C ILE A 179 -12.68 -2.37 -4.72
N ALA A 180 -13.11 -1.12 -4.64
CA ALA A 180 -14.52 -0.74 -4.73
C ALA A 180 -15.17 -1.22 -6.04
N GLY A 181 -16.50 -1.32 -6.04
CA GLY A 181 -17.29 -1.61 -7.22
C GLY A 181 -17.07 -3.02 -7.79
N PRO A 182 -16.66 -3.14 -9.07
CA PRO A 182 -16.55 -4.44 -9.75
C PRO A 182 -15.51 -5.37 -9.12
N GLY A 183 -14.44 -4.86 -8.53
CA GLY A 183 -13.48 -5.68 -7.81
C GLY A 183 -14.12 -6.40 -6.63
N SER A 184 -14.96 -5.70 -5.89
CA SER A 184 -15.70 -6.29 -4.77
C SER A 184 -16.75 -7.30 -5.25
N THR A 185 -17.52 -7.00 -6.30
CA THR A 185 -18.52 -7.95 -6.82
C THR A 185 -17.89 -9.23 -7.38
N ASN A 186 -16.67 -9.17 -7.91
CA ASN A 186 -15.94 -10.35 -8.36
C ASN A 186 -15.66 -11.36 -7.24
N MET A 187 -15.63 -10.95 -5.98
CA MET A 187 -15.44 -11.88 -4.85
C MET A 187 -16.66 -12.75 -4.56
N LEU A 188 -17.86 -12.39 -5.01
CA LEU A 188 -19.12 -13.04 -4.60
C LEU A 188 -19.12 -14.55 -4.79
N THR A 189 -18.68 -15.07 -5.92
CA THR A 189 -18.74 -16.50 -6.20
C THR A 189 -17.93 -17.31 -5.20
N GLY A 190 -16.70 -16.88 -4.88
CA GLY A 190 -15.88 -17.57 -3.88
C GLY A 190 -16.37 -17.36 -2.43
N LEU A 191 -17.08 -16.26 -2.16
CA LEU A 191 -17.73 -16.07 -0.85
C LEU A 191 -18.95 -16.97 -0.69
N TYR A 192 -19.73 -17.23 -1.75
CA TYR A 192 -20.78 -18.26 -1.72
C TYR A 192 -20.20 -19.66 -1.49
N ASP A 193 -19.08 -19.99 -2.13
CA ASP A 193 -18.38 -21.24 -1.87
C ASP A 193 -17.93 -21.36 -0.39
N ALA A 194 -17.40 -20.28 0.17
CA ALA A 194 -17.04 -20.23 1.58
C ALA A 194 -18.24 -20.41 2.50
N ARG A 195 -19.36 -19.70 2.22
CA ARG A 195 -20.58 -19.76 3.02
C ARG A 195 -21.21 -21.14 3.03
N LEU A 196 -21.35 -21.76 1.87
CA LEU A 196 -21.99 -23.06 1.74
C LEU A 196 -21.24 -24.19 2.45
N ASP A 197 -19.92 -24.08 2.52
CA ASP A 197 -19.04 -25.06 3.18
C ASP A 197 -18.62 -24.63 4.60
N GLY A 198 -19.15 -23.55 5.12
CA GLY A 198 -18.81 -23.04 6.47
C GLY A 198 -17.34 -22.65 6.65
N ALA A 199 -16.69 -22.17 5.59
CA ALA A 199 -15.29 -21.71 5.68
C ALA A 199 -15.21 -20.31 6.30
N PRO A 200 -14.33 -20.08 7.30
CA PRO A 200 -14.18 -18.79 7.94
C PRO A 200 -13.42 -17.83 7.01
N VAL A 201 -14.14 -16.91 6.38
CA VAL A 201 -13.57 -15.90 5.48
C VAL A 201 -14.02 -14.50 5.88
N LEU A 202 -13.07 -13.58 5.98
CA LEU A 202 -13.33 -12.16 6.10
C LEU A 202 -13.04 -11.49 4.74
N ALA A 203 -14.07 -10.89 4.15
CA ALA A 203 -13.93 -10.09 2.93
C ALA A 203 -13.82 -8.60 3.27
N ILE A 204 -12.78 -7.95 2.76
CA ILE A 204 -12.58 -6.50 2.93
C ILE A 204 -12.67 -5.83 1.56
N SER A 205 -13.60 -4.91 1.43
CA SER A 205 -13.82 -4.13 0.23
C SER A 205 -13.34 -2.70 0.41
N GLY A 206 -12.61 -2.19 -0.56
CA GLY A 206 -12.47 -0.75 -0.71
C GLY A 206 -13.82 -0.08 -0.99
N GLN A 207 -13.91 1.23 -0.80
CA GLN A 207 -15.05 2.04 -1.16
C GLN A 207 -14.59 3.37 -1.74
N VAL A 208 -15.47 4.03 -2.50
CA VAL A 208 -15.20 5.40 -2.95
C VAL A 208 -15.16 6.37 -1.77
N PRO A 209 -14.49 7.53 -1.90
CA PRO A 209 -14.46 8.54 -0.84
C PRO A 209 -15.87 8.93 -0.38
N SER A 210 -16.03 9.12 0.93
CA SER A 210 -17.36 9.37 1.55
C SER A 210 -18.09 10.62 0.99
N ASN A 211 -17.34 11.61 0.52
CA ASN A 211 -17.90 12.83 -0.06
C ASN A 211 -18.55 12.63 -1.45
N VAL A 212 -18.30 11.51 -2.12
CA VAL A 212 -18.87 11.16 -3.44
C VAL A 212 -19.76 9.93 -3.40
N GLN A 213 -19.81 9.23 -2.27
CA GLN A 213 -20.63 8.03 -2.07
C GLN A 213 -22.11 8.36 -2.20
N GLY A 214 -22.87 7.52 -2.93
CA GLY A 214 -24.28 7.72 -3.21
C GLY A 214 -24.59 8.77 -4.29
N LYS A 215 -23.56 9.30 -4.96
CA LYS A 215 -23.69 10.34 -5.98
C LYS A 215 -23.44 9.84 -7.41
N GLY A 216 -23.40 8.53 -7.61
CA GLY A 216 -23.14 7.91 -8.92
C GLY A 216 -21.70 8.07 -9.39
N ALA A 217 -20.73 8.17 -8.46
CA ALA A 217 -19.33 8.18 -8.77
C ALA A 217 -18.88 6.84 -9.39
N PHE A 218 -17.76 6.87 -10.13
CA PHE A 218 -17.17 5.65 -10.68
C PHE A 218 -16.87 4.64 -9.56
N GLN A 219 -17.33 3.40 -9.72
CA GLN A 219 -17.21 2.30 -8.73
C GLN A 219 -18.05 2.49 -7.44
N ASP A 220 -18.94 3.46 -7.39
CA ASP A 220 -19.83 3.68 -6.25
C ASP A 220 -20.97 2.66 -6.27
N LEU A 221 -20.91 1.65 -5.41
CA LEU A 221 -21.94 0.64 -5.21
C LEU A 221 -22.34 0.57 -3.74
N ASP A 222 -23.59 0.27 -3.47
CA ASP A 222 -24.04 -0.12 -2.12
C ASP A 222 -23.58 -1.55 -1.82
N LEU A 223 -22.34 -1.68 -1.35
CA LEU A 223 -21.73 -2.97 -1.10
C LEU A 223 -22.41 -3.72 0.04
N SER A 224 -23.04 -3.01 0.99
CA SER A 224 -23.81 -3.67 2.05
C SER A 224 -24.97 -4.47 1.47
N ARG A 225 -25.65 -3.92 0.46
CA ARG A 225 -26.70 -4.64 -0.27
C ARG A 225 -26.15 -5.76 -1.15
N VAL A 226 -25.04 -5.50 -1.81
CA VAL A 226 -24.42 -6.50 -2.69
C VAL A 226 -24.04 -7.76 -1.92
N PHE A 227 -23.51 -7.62 -0.70
CA PHE A 227 -23.07 -8.75 0.12
C PHE A 227 -24.13 -9.28 1.10
N ALA A 228 -25.31 -8.67 1.19
CA ALA A 228 -26.31 -8.99 2.20
C ALA A 228 -26.74 -10.46 2.21
N ASP A 229 -26.81 -11.11 1.04
CA ASP A 229 -27.21 -12.52 0.96
C ASP A 229 -26.05 -13.47 1.28
N VAL A 230 -24.83 -13.14 0.86
CA VAL A 230 -23.67 -14.04 1.00
C VAL A 230 -22.97 -13.92 2.34
N ALA A 231 -22.99 -12.76 2.97
CA ALA A 231 -22.30 -12.51 4.23
C ALA A 231 -23.20 -12.76 5.44
N LEU A 232 -22.62 -13.25 6.54
CA LEU A 232 -23.31 -13.34 7.84
C LEU A 232 -23.55 -11.97 8.45
N SER A 233 -22.62 -11.05 8.21
CA SER A 233 -22.74 -9.63 8.58
C SER A 233 -21.96 -8.76 7.61
N THR A 234 -22.43 -7.53 7.44
CA THR A 234 -21.74 -6.51 6.65
C THR A 234 -21.61 -5.23 7.47
N VAL A 235 -20.41 -4.66 7.49
CA VAL A 235 -20.14 -3.41 8.23
C VAL A 235 -19.43 -2.44 7.32
N THR A 236 -19.88 -1.19 7.32
CA THR A 236 -19.16 -0.09 6.67
C THR A 236 -18.36 0.68 7.70
N VAL A 237 -17.03 0.70 7.52
CA VAL A 237 -16.10 1.43 8.38
C VAL A 237 -16.26 2.93 8.12
N GLN A 238 -16.58 3.70 9.17
CA GLN A 238 -16.73 5.15 9.14
C GLN A 238 -15.58 5.83 9.89
N ALA A 239 -15.34 7.11 9.62
CA ALA A 239 -14.25 7.85 10.27
C ALA A 239 -14.34 7.89 11.81
N HIS A 240 -15.55 7.78 12.36
CA HIS A 240 -15.83 7.82 13.81
C HIS A 240 -16.04 6.44 14.44
N SER A 241 -15.90 5.35 13.68
CA SER A 241 -16.07 3.98 14.20
C SER A 241 -14.91 3.58 15.11
N ASP A 242 -15.16 2.67 16.04
CA ASP A 242 -14.08 1.91 16.67
C ASP A 242 -13.62 0.82 15.68
N HIS A 243 -12.54 1.12 14.98
CA HIS A 243 -12.05 0.31 13.88
C HIS A 243 -11.49 -1.04 14.33
N GLY A 244 -10.93 -1.09 15.55
CA GLY A 244 -10.43 -2.33 16.14
C GLY A 244 -11.58 -3.25 16.54
N GLU A 245 -12.60 -2.71 17.19
CA GLU A 245 -13.79 -3.45 17.59
C GLU A 245 -14.55 -4.01 16.38
N LEU A 246 -14.80 -3.18 15.36
CA LEU A 246 -15.46 -3.63 14.12
C LEU A 246 -14.69 -4.75 13.41
N ALA A 247 -13.36 -4.66 13.35
CA ALA A 247 -12.54 -5.72 12.76
C ALA A 247 -12.60 -7.01 13.59
N ALA A 248 -12.57 -6.90 14.92
CA ALA A 248 -12.67 -8.03 15.83
C ALA A 248 -14.03 -8.73 15.73
N GLU A 249 -15.13 -7.98 15.72
CA GLU A 249 -16.48 -8.52 15.53
C GLU A 249 -16.63 -9.23 14.18
N ALA A 250 -16.11 -8.65 13.11
CA ALA A 250 -16.17 -9.26 11.78
C ALA A 250 -15.43 -10.59 11.73
N VAL A 251 -14.23 -10.66 12.32
CA VAL A 251 -13.49 -11.94 12.43
C VAL A 251 -14.24 -12.94 13.30
N LYS A 252 -14.79 -12.49 14.43
CA LYS A 252 -15.58 -13.35 15.31
C LYS A 252 -16.77 -13.95 14.58
N HIS A 253 -17.54 -13.15 13.83
CA HIS A 253 -18.66 -13.66 13.02
C HIS A 253 -18.20 -14.69 11.98
N ALA A 254 -17.05 -14.45 11.31
CA ALA A 254 -16.50 -15.41 10.36
C ALA A 254 -16.07 -16.74 11.01
N VAL A 255 -15.64 -16.72 12.27
CA VAL A 255 -15.20 -17.92 13.00
C VAL A 255 -16.38 -18.66 13.64
N ASP A 256 -17.33 -17.95 14.26
CA ASP A 256 -18.44 -18.53 15.02
C ASP A 256 -19.62 -18.95 14.11
N GLY A 257 -19.73 -18.40 12.92
CA GLY A 257 -20.83 -18.63 11.99
C GLY A 257 -20.66 -19.82 11.03
N ARG A 258 -19.80 -20.77 11.37
CA ARG A 258 -19.51 -21.99 10.60
C ARG A 258 -20.66 -22.98 10.60
#